data_7c301d228ee52ce1a71914afd5f3365b
#
_entry.id   7c301d228ee52ce1a71914afd5f3365b
#
_cell.length_a   1.000
_cell.length_b   1.000
_cell.length_c   1.000
_cell.angle_alpha   90.00
_cell.angle_beta   90.00
_cell.angle_gamma   90.00
#
_symmetry.space_group_name_H-M   'P 1'
#
loop_
_entity.id
_entity.type
_entity.pdbx_description
1 polymer ?
#
loop_
_entity_poly.entity_id
_entity_poly.type
_entity_poly.pdbx_seq_one_letter_code
_entity_poly.pdbx_strand_id
1 'polypeptide(L)' 'MKMPAWAVEFKVDLYALKEYKGWTDEELGKRLGVTARTVGNMRRNPSSVNGALILKVQSMLKEAKGKY' A
#
# COMPACT_ATOMS: atom_id res chain seq x y z
N MET A 1 -4.97 -20.01 6.86
CA MET A 1 -3.62 -19.63 7.30
C MET A 1 -3.60 -18.16 7.68
N LYS A 2 -2.99 -17.86 8.81
CA LYS A 2 -2.93 -16.48 9.27
C LYS A 2 -1.81 -15.70 8.58
N MET A 3 -2.11 -14.46 8.21
CA MET A 3 -1.08 -13.57 7.70
C MET A 3 -0.20 -13.08 8.85
N PRO A 4 1.09 -12.89 8.60
CA PRO A 4 1.95 -12.28 9.63
C PRO A 4 1.50 -10.86 9.93
N ALA A 5 1.84 -10.37 11.13
CA ALA A 5 1.41 -9.04 11.56
C ALA A 5 1.81 -7.95 10.58
N TRP A 6 3.02 -8.03 10.02
CA TRP A 6 3.47 -7.00 9.08
C TRP A 6 2.62 -6.96 7.81
N ALA A 7 2.09 -8.12 7.39
CA ALA A 7 1.26 -8.18 6.19
C ALA A 7 -0.10 -7.53 6.45
N VAL A 8 -0.64 -7.73 7.63
CA VAL A 8 -1.90 -7.09 8.02
C VAL A 8 -1.70 -5.57 8.11
N GLU A 9 -0.60 -5.15 8.71
CA GLU A 9 -0.27 -3.73 8.80
C GLU A 9 -0.09 -3.10 7.44
N PHE A 10 0.59 -3.80 6.54
CA PHE A 10 0.77 -3.29 5.18
C PHE A 10 -0.57 -3.09 4.47
N LYS A 11 -1.48 -4.04 4.64
CA LYS A 11 -2.81 -3.94 4.05
C LYS A 11 -3.56 -2.71 4.57
N VAL A 12 -3.47 -2.49 5.87
CA VAL A 12 -4.09 -1.32 6.51
C VAL A 12 -3.44 -0.04 6.01
N ASP A 13 -2.11 -0.03 5.92
CA ASP A 13 -1.38 1.15 5.46
C ASP A 13 -1.72 1.49 4.01
N LEU A 14 -1.84 0.48 3.18
CA LEU A 14 -2.20 0.67 1.77
C LEU A 14 -3.58 1.33 1.65
N TYR A 15 -4.53 0.81 2.42
CA TYR A 15 -5.88 1.35 2.44
C TYR A 15 -5.90 2.79 2.97
N ALA A 16 -5.17 3.03 4.06
CA ALA A 16 -5.09 4.35 4.65
C ALA A 16 -4.49 5.37 3.68
N LEU A 17 -3.45 4.97 2.95
CA LEU A 17 -2.82 5.85 1.98
C LEU A 17 -3.82 6.28 0.90
N LYS A 18 -4.60 5.33 0.41
CA LYS A 18 -5.64 5.65 -0.58
C LYS A 18 -6.64 6.65 -0.01
N GLU A 19 -7.04 6.46 1.24
CA GLU A 19 -8.00 7.36 1.88
C GLU A 19 -7.43 8.75 2.10
N TYR A 20 -6.20 8.84 2.56
CA TYR A 20 -5.56 10.14 2.78
C TYR A 20 -5.43 10.95 1.50
N LYS A 21 -5.11 10.27 0.40
CA LYS A 21 -4.86 10.94 -0.87
C LYS A 21 -6.06 10.97 -1.80
N GLY A 22 -7.10 10.19 -1.49
CA GLY A 22 -8.27 10.09 -2.36
C GLY A 22 -7.94 9.39 -3.68
N TRP A 23 -6.99 8.47 -3.66
CA TRP A 23 -6.55 7.79 -4.88
C TRP A 23 -7.35 6.52 -5.15
N THR A 24 -7.55 6.25 -6.44
CA THR A 24 -8.05 4.95 -6.89
C THR A 24 -6.86 3.99 -6.96
N ASP A 25 -7.15 2.70 -7.19
CA ASP A 25 -6.09 1.70 -7.39
C ASP A 25 -5.20 2.10 -8.58
N GLU A 26 -5.82 2.67 -9.62
CA GLU A 26 -5.09 3.09 -10.80
C GLU A 26 -4.10 4.21 -10.48
N GLU A 27 -4.55 5.19 -9.73
CA GLU A 27 -3.69 6.31 -9.34
C GLU A 27 -2.58 5.85 -8.41
N LEU A 28 -2.93 5.00 -7.45
CA LEU A 28 -1.94 4.44 -6.53
C LEU A 28 -0.90 3.63 -7.29
N GLY A 29 -1.35 2.84 -8.27
CA GLY A 29 -0.44 2.07 -9.10
C GLY A 29 0.56 2.95 -9.84
N LYS A 30 0.09 4.06 -10.39
CA LYS A 30 0.98 5.01 -11.06
C LYS A 30 2.05 5.53 -10.11
N ARG A 31 1.66 5.84 -8.88
CA ARG A 31 2.59 6.38 -7.87
C ARG A 31 3.61 5.34 -7.45
N LEU A 32 3.22 4.07 -7.44
CA LEU A 32 4.09 2.98 -7.04
C LEU A 32 4.87 2.37 -8.21
N GLY A 33 4.51 2.73 -9.44
CA GLY A 33 5.14 2.16 -10.62
C GLY A 33 4.62 0.78 -10.98
N VAL A 34 3.37 0.49 -10.63
CA VAL A 34 2.73 -0.79 -10.94
C VAL A 34 1.34 -0.54 -11.52
N THR A 35 0.68 -1.62 -11.97
CA THR A 35 -0.66 -1.50 -12.54
C THR A 35 -1.73 -1.54 -11.43
N ALA A 36 -2.95 -1.10 -11.78
CA ALA A 36 -4.08 -1.19 -10.86
C ALA A 36 -4.34 -2.64 -10.46
N ARG A 37 -4.16 -3.56 -11.40
CA ARG A 37 -4.33 -4.98 -11.11
C ARG A 37 -3.35 -5.44 -10.05
N THR A 38 -2.10 -4.99 -10.15
CA THR A 38 -1.08 -5.32 -9.17
C THR A 38 -1.44 -4.76 -7.80
N VAL A 39 -1.98 -3.54 -7.75
CA VAL A 39 -2.43 -2.97 -6.48
C VAL A 39 -3.52 -3.84 -5.85
N GLY A 40 -4.46 -4.32 -6.66
CA GLY A 40 -5.49 -5.24 -6.17
C GLY A 40 -4.91 -6.52 -5.63
N ASN A 41 -3.91 -7.09 -6.31
CA ASN A 41 -3.24 -8.30 -5.85
C ASN A 41 -2.48 -8.05 -4.53
N MET A 42 -1.87 -6.89 -4.40
CA MET A 42 -1.16 -6.52 -3.17
C MET A 42 -2.12 -6.49 -1.99
N ARG A 43 -3.32 -5.98 -2.20
CA ARG A 43 -4.34 -5.95 -1.14
C ARG A 43 -4.80 -7.34 -0.74
N ARG A 44 -4.97 -8.23 -1.73
CA ARG A 44 -5.47 -9.57 -1.46
C ARG A 44 -4.41 -10.48 -0.87
N ASN A 45 -3.18 -10.29 -1.26
CA ASN A 45 -2.08 -11.16 -0.83
C ASN A 45 -0.85 -10.34 -0.48
N PRO A 46 -0.91 -9.58 0.62
CA PRO A 46 0.20 -8.70 0.99
C PRO A 46 1.49 -9.44 1.28
N SER A 47 1.43 -10.71 1.67
CA SER A 47 2.64 -11.45 1.99
C SER A 47 3.52 -11.75 0.77
N SER A 48 2.98 -11.59 -0.44
CA SER A 48 3.76 -11.81 -1.66
C SER A 48 4.31 -10.50 -2.24
N VAL A 49 4.11 -9.39 -1.54
CA VAL A 49 4.55 -8.09 -2.04
C VAL A 49 6.06 -7.91 -1.84
N ASN A 50 6.69 -7.31 -2.84
CA ASN A 50 8.11 -6.97 -2.78
C ASN A 50 8.37 -6.01 -1.61
N GLY A 51 9.46 -6.27 -0.86
CA GLY A 51 9.82 -5.45 0.29
C GLY A 51 10.03 -3.98 -0.06
N ALA A 52 10.57 -3.70 -1.25
CA ALA A 52 10.77 -2.32 -1.68
C ALA A 52 9.45 -1.57 -1.82
N LEU A 53 8.41 -2.24 -2.29
CA LEU A 53 7.08 -1.64 -2.40
C LEU A 53 6.47 -1.40 -1.03
N ILE A 54 6.70 -2.33 -0.10
CA ILE A 54 6.21 -2.18 1.27
C ILE A 54 6.81 -0.92 1.90
N LEU A 55 8.12 -0.75 1.76
CA LEU A 55 8.80 0.42 2.30
C LEU A 55 8.32 1.71 1.63
N LYS A 56 8.07 1.65 0.33
CA LYS A 56 7.60 2.81 -0.40
C LYS A 56 6.22 3.24 0.08
N VAL A 57 5.32 2.30 0.29
CA VAL A 57 3.98 2.59 0.80
C VAL A 57 4.07 3.19 2.20
N GLN A 58 4.89 2.61 3.06
CA GLN A 58 5.08 3.11 4.42
C GLN A 58 5.62 4.54 4.42
N SER A 59 6.60 4.80 3.56
CA SER A 59 7.20 6.13 3.44
C SER A 59 6.16 7.15 2.97
N MET A 60 5.38 6.79 1.96
CA MET A 60 4.36 7.69 1.42
C MET A 60 3.28 7.98 2.46
N LEU A 61 2.88 6.97 3.22
CA LEU A 61 1.87 7.15 4.25
C LEU A 61 2.39 8.03 5.38
N LYS A 62 3.63 7.80 5.80
CA LYS A 62 4.26 8.61 6.83
C LYS A 62 4.33 10.07 6.41
N GLU A 63 4.69 10.32 5.15
CA GLU A 63 4.75 11.67 4.62
C GLU A 63 3.37 12.31 4.61
N ALA A 64 2.35 11.55 4.22
CA ALA A 64 0.98 12.06 4.19
C ALA A 64 0.50 12.44 5.58
N LYS A 65 0.81 11.60 6.58
CA LYS A 65 0.41 11.85 7.96
C LYS A 65 1.25 12.92 8.64
N GLY A 66 2.50 13.03 8.23
CA GLY A 66 3.46 13.93 8.87
C GLY A 66 3.28 15.40 8.55
N LYS A 67 2.26 15.74 7.81
CA LYS A 67 2.00 17.13 7.42
C LYS A 67 1.21 17.93 8.46
N TYR A 68 1.06 17.38 9.62
CA TYR A 68 0.33 18.06 10.69
C TYR A 68 1.26 18.59 11.75
#